data_3d3927ad325514b78b33846862bcdaee
#
_entry.id   3d3927ad325514b78b33846862bcdaee
#
_cell.length_a   1.000
_cell.length_b   1.000
_cell.length_c   1.000
_cell.angle_alpha   90.00
_cell.angle_beta   90.00
_cell.angle_gamma   90.00
#
_symmetry.space_group_name_H-M   'P 1'
#
loop_
_entity.id
_entity.type
_entity.pdbx_description
1 polymer ?
#
loop_
_entity_poly.entity_id
_entity_poly.type
_entity_poly.pdbx_seq_one_letter_code
_entity_poly.pdbx_strand_id
1 'polypeptide(L)'
;MIRLEPWTPGNLTLLERLLGDPAMMTHLGGPETPEKIAERQARYERDPRQLRIVDVASGEGIGWVGYWERGWRDEDVYEIGWSVVPEFQGRGIAGAATRGALDAARAERDRRFVHAYPAVENGPSNSLCRKVGFELLGAHEFEYPPGSGTTMRCNDWRFDLFG
;
A
#
# COMPACT_ATOMS: atom_id res chain seq x y z
N MET A 1 -9.89 -13.46 9.81
CA MET A 1 -9.24 -12.52 10.75
C MET A 1 -7.78 -12.33 10.40
N ILE A 2 -7.32 -11.12 10.45
CA ILE A 2 -5.92 -10.77 10.14
C ILE A 2 -5.25 -10.08 11.32
N ARG A 3 -3.93 -10.07 11.28
CA ARG A 3 -3.09 -9.34 12.22
C ARG A 3 -2.05 -8.57 11.42
N LEU A 4 -1.71 -7.36 11.85
CA LEU A 4 -0.61 -6.58 11.27
C LEU A 4 0.62 -6.76 12.14
N GLU A 5 1.77 -7.08 11.51
CA GLU A 5 3.03 -7.31 12.21
C GLU A 5 4.16 -6.55 11.54
N PRO A 6 5.21 -6.21 12.28
CA PRO A 6 6.41 -5.64 11.68
C PRO A 6 7.00 -6.56 10.61
N TRP A 7 7.64 -5.97 9.61
CA TRP A 7 8.33 -6.72 8.57
C TRP A 7 9.60 -7.36 9.15
N THR A 8 9.86 -8.62 8.81
CA THR A 8 11.00 -9.38 9.34
C THR A 8 11.88 -9.92 8.21
N PRO A 9 13.15 -10.33 8.51
CA PRO A 9 14.02 -10.93 7.50
C PRO A 9 13.41 -12.14 6.77
N GLY A 10 12.54 -12.89 7.44
CA GLY A 10 11.87 -14.06 6.86
C GLY A 10 10.79 -13.75 5.83
N ASN A 11 10.51 -12.47 5.56
CA ASN A 11 9.41 -12.08 4.67
C ASN A 11 9.81 -11.80 3.22
N LEU A 12 11.05 -12.07 2.84
CA LEU A 12 11.51 -11.86 1.46
C LEU A 12 10.66 -12.65 0.45
N THR A 13 10.34 -13.90 0.76
CA THR A 13 9.51 -14.73 -0.12
C THR A 13 8.12 -14.13 -0.36
N LEU A 14 7.51 -13.58 0.69
CA LEU A 14 6.24 -12.87 0.55
C LEU A 14 6.40 -11.65 -0.36
N LEU A 15 7.45 -10.87 -0.17
CA LEU A 15 7.69 -9.67 -0.97
C LEU A 15 7.93 -10.02 -2.44
N GLU A 16 8.64 -11.11 -2.70
CA GLU A 16 8.83 -11.63 -4.06
C GLU A 16 7.50 -12.00 -4.72
N ARG A 17 6.58 -12.61 -3.99
CA ARG A 17 5.24 -12.92 -4.49
C ARG A 17 4.44 -11.66 -4.81
N LEU A 18 4.56 -10.63 -3.98
CA LEU A 18 3.79 -9.38 -4.14
C LEU A 18 4.32 -8.50 -5.27
N LEU A 19 5.64 -8.44 -5.46
CA LEU A 19 6.29 -7.50 -6.37
C LEU A 19 6.91 -8.14 -7.61
N GLY A 20 7.17 -9.44 -7.57
CA GLY A 20 7.78 -10.18 -8.66
C GLY A 20 6.78 -10.91 -9.56
N ASP A 21 5.52 -10.99 -9.19
CA ASP A 21 4.48 -11.64 -9.97
C ASP A 21 3.88 -10.65 -10.97
N PRO A 22 3.96 -10.92 -12.28
CA PRO A 22 3.39 -10.03 -13.29
C PRO A 22 1.92 -9.71 -13.08
N ALA A 23 1.12 -10.67 -12.61
CA ALA A 23 -0.31 -10.48 -12.36
C ALA A 23 -0.55 -9.48 -11.22
N MET A 24 0.30 -9.49 -10.18
CA MET A 24 0.21 -8.56 -9.07
C MET A 24 0.63 -7.14 -9.46
N MET A 25 1.47 -6.99 -10.47
CA MET A 25 2.10 -5.73 -10.84
C MET A 25 1.48 -5.08 -12.09
N THR A 26 0.32 -5.54 -12.53
CA THR A 26 -0.37 -5.05 -13.73
C THR A 26 -0.56 -3.53 -13.72
N HIS A 27 -0.93 -2.95 -12.58
CA HIS A 27 -1.17 -1.51 -12.44
C HIS A 27 0.03 -0.75 -11.88
N LEU A 28 1.20 -1.39 -11.77
CA LEU A 28 2.38 -0.82 -11.10
C LEU A 28 3.65 -0.88 -11.96
N GLY A 29 3.48 -0.98 -13.28
CA GLY A 29 4.61 -0.93 -14.21
C GLY A 29 5.32 -2.25 -14.44
N GLY A 30 4.70 -3.37 -14.04
CA GLY A 30 5.26 -4.71 -14.19
C GLY A 30 6.11 -5.16 -13.01
N PRO A 31 6.59 -6.42 -13.00
CA PRO A 31 7.31 -6.98 -11.87
C PRO A 31 8.62 -6.23 -11.59
N GLU A 32 8.96 -6.11 -10.30
CA GLU A 32 10.23 -5.54 -9.88
C GLU A 32 11.34 -6.57 -10.01
N THR A 33 12.57 -6.10 -10.22
CA THR A 33 13.75 -6.99 -10.31
C THR A 33 14.10 -7.56 -8.92
N PRO A 34 14.78 -8.73 -8.87
CA PRO A 34 15.25 -9.28 -7.60
C PRO A 34 16.07 -8.29 -6.77
N GLU A 35 16.89 -7.47 -7.41
CA GLU A 35 17.73 -6.48 -6.75
C GLU A 35 16.89 -5.40 -6.07
N LYS A 36 15.86 -4.89 -6.75
CA LYS A 36 14.94 -3.90 -6.20
C LYS A 36 14.11 -4.47 -5.06
N ILE A 37 13.68 -5.72 -5.18
CA ILE A 37 12.94 -6.41 -4.11
C ILE A 37 13.82 -6.55 -2.87
N ALA A 38 15.09 -6.94 -3.03
CA ALA A 38 16.04 -7.06 -1.92
C ALA A 38 16.28 -5.71 -1.22
N GLU A 39 16.40 -4.63 -1.98
CA GLU A 39 16.54 -3.28 -1.42
C GLU A 39 15.30 -2.87 -0.64
N ARG A 40 14.13 -3.18 -1.16
CA ARG A 40 12.86 -2.89 -0.52
C ARG A 40 12.70 -3.70 0.77
N GLN A 41 13.08 -4.98 0.74
CA GLN A 41 13.09 -5.84 1.92
C GLN A 41 13.93 -5.21 3.05
N ALA A 42 15.14 -4.76 2.73
CA ALA A 42 16.03 -4.15 3.71
C ALA A 42 15.42 -2.87 4.32
N ARG A 43 14.73 -2.05 3.50
CA ARG A 43 14.04 -0.84 4.00
C ARG A 43 12.89 -1.18 4.92
N TYR A 44 12.07 -2.16 4.53
CA TYR A 44 10.87 -2.55 5.29
C TYR A 44 11.23 -3.09 6.67
N GLU A 45 12.34 -3.84 6.78
CA GLU A 45 12.80 -4.36 8.07
C GLU A 45 13.14 -3.26 9.08
N ARG A 46 13.47 -2.05 8.60
CA ARG A 46 13.87 -0.91 9.44
C ARG A 46 12.78 0.13 9.60
N ASP A 47 11.65 -0.02 8.91
CA ASP A 47 10.59 0.98 8.90
C ASP A 47 9.34 0.41 9.59
N PRO A 48 9.01 0.89 10.81
CA PRO A 48 7.85 0.39 11.55
C PRO A 48 6.51 0.72 10.90
N ARG A 49 6.49 1.58 9.89
CA ARG A 49 5.30 1.91 9.12
C ARG A 49 5.02 0.92 7.99
N GLN A 50 5.94 -0.03 7.74
CA GLN A 50 5.77 -1.08 6.75
C GLN A 50 5.38 -2.36 7.48
N LEU A 51 4.16 -2.85 7.23
CA LEU A 51 3.58 -3.94 7.98
C LEU A 51 3.24 -5.11 7.07
N ARG A 52 3.48 -6.32 7.55
CA ARG A 52 2.98 -7.51 6.88
C ARG A 52 1.59 -7.83 7.39
N ILE A 53 0.75 -8.31 6.50
CA ILE A 53 -0.59 -8.79 6.84
C ILE A 53 -0.48 -10.28 7.08
N VAL A 54 -0.91 -10.74 8.25
CA VAL A 54 -0.85 -12.14 8.65
C VAL A 54 -2.27 -12.70 8.75
N ASP A 55 -2.49 -13.85 8.11
CA ASP A 55 -3.71 -14.62 8.31
C ASP A 55 -3.63 -15.34 9.64
N VAL A 56 -4.50 -15.00 10.58
CA VAL A 56 -4.44 -15.56 11.94
C VAL A 56 -4.67 -17.07 11.97
N ALA A 57 -5.52 -17.58 11.07
CA ALA A 57 -5.84 -19.00 11.04
C ALA A 57 -4.65 -19.87 10.65
N SER A 58 -3.85 -19.45 9.68
CA SER A 58 -2.69 -20.20 9.21
C SER A 58 -1.36 -19.71 9.78
N GLY A 59 -1.30 -18.50 10.28
CA GLY A 59 -0.06 -17.84 10.69
C GLY A 59 0.79 -17.35 9.52
N GLU A 60 0.30 -17.44 8.29
CA GLU A 60 1.06 -17.05 7.10
C GLU A 60 0.98 -15.55 6.84
N GLY A 61 2.09 -14.99 6.35
CA GLY A 61 2.10 -13.67 5.75
C GLY A 61 1.42 -13.71 4.39
N ILE A 62 0.41 -12.87 4.19
CA ILE A 62 -0.43 -12.90 2.99
C ILE A 62 -0.50 -11.55 2.26
N GLY A 63 0.15 -10.53 2.78
CA GLY A 63 0.13 -9.22 2.16
C GLY A 63 0.98 -8.20 2.88
N TRP A 64 0.89 -7.00 2.36
CA TRP A 64 1.59 -5.82 2.86
C TRP A 64 0.63 -4.64 2.94
N VAL A 65 0.80 -3.80 3.96
CA VAL A 65 0.23 -2.47 4.04
C VAL A 65 1.28 -1.55 4.65
N GLY A 66 1.42 -0.36 4.10
CA GLY A 66 2.39 0.60 4.61
C GLY A 66 1.97 2.02 4.33
N TYR A 67 2.49 2.94 5.14
CA TYR A 67 2.31 4.36 4.90
C TYR A 67 3.65 5.08 5.12
N TRP A 68 3.80 6.21 4.46
CA TRP A 68 5.05 6.98 4.48
C TRP A 68 4.77 8.45 4.28
N GLU A 69 5.72 9.27 4.65
CA GLU A 69 5.63 10.72 4.51
C GLU A 69 5.74 11.12 3.04
N ARG A 70 4.92 12.09 2.67
CA ARG A 70 4.90 12.64 1.31
C ARG A 70 4.54 14.11 1.33
N GLY A 71 5.19 14.90 0.47
CA GLY A 71 4.72 16.24 0.09
C GLY A 71 3.72 16.14 -1.05
N TRP A 72 2.57 16.79 -0.92
CA TRP A 72 1.56 16.82 -1.96
C TRP A 72 0.87 18.17 -1.99
N ARG A 73 1.05 18.90 -3.10
CA ARG A 73 0.44 20.22 -3.31
C ARG A 73 0.68 21.18 -2.13
N ASP A 74 1.94 21.33 -1.75
CA ASP A 74 2.41 22.19 -0.65
C ASP A 74 1.90 21.77 0.75
N GLU A 75 1.37 20.56 0.88
CA GLU A 75 1.01 19.98 2.17
C GLU A 75 1.89 18.78 2.51
N ASP A 76 2.17 18.62 3.79
CA ASP A 76 2.82 17.41 4.31
C ASP A 76 1.75 16.40 4.67
N VAL A 77 1.69 15.31 3.92
CA VAL A 77 0.70 14.25 4.08
C VAL A 77 1.38 12.90 4.22
N TYR A 78 0.60 11.86 4.55
CA TYR A 78 1.03 10.48 4.35
C TYR A 78 0.50 9.96 3.03
N GLU A 79 1.25 9.03 2.44
CA GLU A 79 0.74 8.16 1.39
C GLU A 79 0.61 6.75 1.94
N ILE A 80 -0.39 5.99 1.50
CA ILE A 80 -0.63 4.61 1.93
C ILE A 80 -0.72 3.69 0.72
N GLY A 81 -0.21 2.47 0.88
CA GLY A 81 -0.32 1.43 -0.13
C GLY A 81 -0.62 0.08 0.50
N TRP A 82 -1.11 -0.86 -0.30
CA TRP A 82 -1.47 -2.20 0.14
C TRP A 82 -1.34 -3.20 -0.99
N SER A 83 -1.16 -4.47 -0.62
CA SER A 83 -1.10 -5.57 -1.57
C SER A 83 -1.42 -6.88 -0.84
N VAL A 84 -2.23 -7.74 -1.45
CA VAL A 84 -2.63 -9.03 -0.90
C VAL A 84 -2.42 -10.11 -1.96
N VAL A 85 -1.86 -11.26 -1.59
CA VAL A 85 -1.63 -12.36 -2.52
C VAL A 85 -2.96 -12.84 -3.13
N PRO A 86 -2.94 -13.32 -4.39
CA PRO A 86 -4.18 -13.65 -5.11
C PRO A 86 -5.14 -14.57 -4.37
N GLU A 87 -4.63 -15.57 -3.67
CA GLU A 87 -5.45 -16.57 -2.97
C GLU A 87 -6.32 -15.95 -1.86
N PHE A 88 -5.94 -14.79 -1.36
CA PHE A 88 -6.64 -14.10 -0.27
C PHE A 88 -7.36 -12.83 -0.73
N GLN A 89 -7.37 -12.53 -2.01
CA GLN A 89 -8.11 -11.38 -2.53
C GLN A 89 -9.62 -11.61 -2.52
N GLY A 90 -10.40 -10.52 -2.51
CA GLY A 90 -11.85 -10.59 -2.51
C GLY A 90 -12.50 -10.97 -1.18
N ARG A 91 -11.73 -10.91 -0.08
CA ARG A 91 -12.21 -11.28 1.26
C ARG A 91 -12.25 -10.10 2.24
N GLY A 92 -12.06 -8.87 1.76
CA GLY A 92 -12.03 -7.68 2.61
C GLY A 92 -10.75 -7.49 3.42
N ILE A 93 -9.72 -8.27 3.14
CA ILE A 93 -8.46 -8.26 3.91
C ILE A 93 -7.70 -6.94 3.73
N ALA A 94 -7.55 -6.48 2.49
CA ALA A 94 -6.84 -5.23 2.24
C ALA A 94 -7.53 -4.04 2.90
N GLY A 95 -8.86 -4.02 2.92
CA GLY A 95 -9.63 -2.98 3.62
C GLY A 95 -9.41 -2.99 5.12
N ALA A 96 -9.44 -4.18 5.73
CA ALA A 96 -9.18 -4.33 7.16
C ALA A 96 -7.75 -3.91 7.51
N ALA A 97 -6.77 -4.30 6.70
CA ALA A 97 -5.37 -3.91 6.88
C ALA A 97 -5.18 -2.40 6.74
N THR A 98 -5.84 -1.79 5.75
CA THR A 98 -5.79 -0.34 5.55
C THR A 98 -6.35 0.40 6.76
N ARG A 99 -7.47 -0.05 7.33
CA ARG A 99 -8.03 0.55 8.55
C ARG A 99 -7.04 0.46 9.72
N GLY A 100 -6.36 -0.67 9.88
CA GLY A 100 -5.34 -0.83 10.91
C GLY A 100 -4.16 0.12 10.73
N ALA A 101 -3.70 0.30 9.49
CA ALA A 101 -2.63 1.24 9.19
C ALA A 101 -3.07 2.69 9.40
N LEU A 102 -4.31 3.03 9.08
CA LEU A 102 -4.86 4.36 9.36
C LEU A 102 -4.92 4.64 10.86
N ASP A 103 -5.27 3.65 11.68
CA ASP A 103 -5.25 3.79 13.14
C ASP A 103 -3.84 4.04 13.64
N ALA A 104 -2.84 3.35 13.10
CA ALA A 104 -1.44 3.58 13.47
C ALA A 104 -0.97 5.00 13.07
N ALA A 105 -1.34 5.45 11.87
CA ALA A 105 -1.01 6.79 11.41
C ALA A 105 -1.68 7.88 12.27
N ARG A 106 -2.94 7.66 12.63
CA ARG A 106 -3.67 8.58 13.53
C ARG A 106 -3.00 8.68 14.88
N ALA A 107 -2.50 7.58 15.41
CA ALA A 107 -1.83 7.56 16.71
C ALA A 107 -0.53 8.37 16.74
N GLU A 108 0.13 8.56 15.60
CA GLU A 108 1.32 9.39 15.51
C GLU A 108 1.05 10.88 15.74
N ARG A 109 -0.17 11.34 15.40
CA ARG A 109 -0.62 12.74 15.56
C ARG A 109 0.30 13.76 14.89
N ASP A 110 0.89 13.38 13.78
CA ASP A 110 1.86 14.21 13.07
C ASP A 110 1.26 14.87 11.83
N ARG A 111 0.53 14.09 11.01
CA ARG A 111 -0.07 14.59 9.77
C ARG A 111 -1.57 14.31 9.76
N ARG A 112 -2.32 15.24 9.20
CA ARG A 112 -3.77 15.14 9.18
C ARG A 112 -4.31 14.22 8.11
N PHE A 113 -3.72 14.26 6.91
CA PHE A 113 -4.28 13.58 5.76
C PHE A 113 -3.43 12.42 5.29
N VAL A 114 -4.11 11.36 4.85
CA VAL A 114 -3.51 10.21 4.17
C VAL A 114 -4.08 10.16 2.76
N HIS A 115 -3.21 10.05 1.76
CA HIS A 115 -3.60 9.90 0.37
C HIS A 115 -3.29 8.51 -0.13
N ALA A 116 -4.13 8.02 -1.04
CA ALA A 116 -3.90 6.81 -1.81
C ALA A 116 -4.05 7.16 -3.30
N TYR A 117 -3.18 6.60 -4.13
CA TYR A 117 -3.13 6.92 -5.55
C TYR A 117 -3.23 5.68 -6.43
N PRO A 118 -4.31 4.90 -6.34
CA PRO A 118 -4.47 3.75 -7.22
C PRO A 118 -4.67 4.21 -8.67
N ALA A 119 -4.19 3.41 -9.62
CA ALA A 119 -4.49 3.65 -11.03
C ALA A 119 -6.01 3.74 -11.24
N VAL A 120 -6.45 4.64 -12.12
CA VAL A 120 -7.90 4.81 -12.38
C VAL A 120 -8.56 3.51 -12.81
N GLU A 121 -7.82 2.62 -13.46
CA GLU A 121 -8.30 1.33 -13.95
C GLU A 121 -8.33 0.24 -12.88
N ASN A 122 -7.72 0.47 -11.72
CA ASN A 122 -7.66 -0.52 -10.64
C ASN A 122 -8.95 -0.50 -9.84
N GLY A 123 -9.97 -1.20 -10.34
CA GLY A 123 -11.30 -1.26 -9.74
C GLY A 123 -11.29 -1.68 -8.27
N PRO A 124 -10.65 -2.80 -7.91
CA PRO A 124 -10.62 -3.25 -6.52
C PRO A 124 -10.03 -2.23 -5.54
N SER A 125 -8.92 -1.59 -5.88
CA SER A 125 -8.30 -0.58 -5.01
C SER A 125 -9.14 0.68 -4.88
N ASN A 126 -9.76 1.14 -5.97
CA ASN A 126 -10.67 2.29 -5.92
C ASN A 126 -11.91 1.98 -5.08
N SER A 127 -12.48 0.78 -5.21
CA SER A 127 -13.58 0.31 -4.36
C SER A 127 -13.19 0.28 -2.89
N LEU A 128 -11.99 -0.18 -2.58
CA LEU A 128 -11.47 -0.22 -1.22
C LEU A 128 -11.41 1.19 -0.62
N CYS A 129 -10.86 2.15 -1.36
CA CYS A 129 -10.80 3.54 -0.91
C CYS A 129 -12.18 4.07 -0.54
N ARG A 130 -13.16 3.83 -1.39
CA ARG A 130 -14.54 4.27 -1.14
C ARG A 130 -15.12 3.60 0.11
N LYS A 131 -14.94 2.30 0.26
CA LYS A 131 -15.49 1.56 1.40
C LYS A 131 -14.85 1.93 2.72
N VAL A 132 -13.56 2.21 2.72
CA VAL A 132 -12.83 2.62 3.93
C VAL A 132 -13.19 4.05 4.35
N GLY A 133 -13.64 4.88 3.43
CA GLY A 133 -14.09 6.24 3.73
C GLY A 133 -13.17 7.33 3.22
N PHE A 134 -12.31 7.03 2.25
CA PHE A 134 -11.56 8.06 1.54
C PHE A 134 -12.49 8.89 0.65
N GLU A 135 -12.12 10.14 0.46
CA GLU A 135 -12.79 11.07 -0.45
C GLU A 135 -12.02 11.16 -1.76
N LEU A 136 -12.70 11.02 -2.89
CA LEU A 136 -12.08 11.17 -4.20
C LEU A 136 -11.94 12.65 -4.53
N LEU A 137 -10.70 13.11 -4.72
CA LEU A 137 -10.39 14.51 -5.04
C LEU A 137 -10.22 14.76 -6.53
N GLY A 138 -9.91 13.73 -7.32
CA GLY A 138 -9.69 13.86 -8.74
C GLY A 138 -8.71 12.82 -9.26
N ALA A 139 -8.23 13.01 -10.48
CA ALA A 139 -7.26 12.13 -11.11
C ALA A 139 -6.09 12.94 -11.66
N HIS A 140 -4.89 12.38 -11.61
CA HIS A 140 -3.66 13.05 -12.03
C HIS A 140 -2.72 12.08 -12.75
N GLU A 141 -1.86 12.64 -13.59
CA GLU A 141 -0.79 11.89 -14.22
C GLU A 141 0.41 11.83 -13.27
N PHE A 142 0.95 10.63 -13.08
CA PHE A 142 2.16 10.42 -12.30
C PHE A 142 3.20 9.71 -13.17
N GLU A 143 4.47 10.08 -13.03
CA GLU A 143 5.55 9.30 -13.61
C GLU A 143 5.77 8.05 -12.74
N TYR A 144 5.62 6.88 -13.32
CA TYR A 144 5.81 5.62 -12.59
C TYR A 144 6.37 4.53 -13.50
N PRO A 145 7.44 3.84 -13.11
CA PRO A 145 8.26 4.14 -11.92
C PRO A 145 8.93 5.52 -12.01
N PRO A 146 9.29 6.12 -10.87
CA PRO A 146 9.96 7.43 -10.88
C PRO A 146 11.23 7.40 -11.74
N GLY A 147 11.39 8.42 -12.60
CA GLY A 147 12.53 8.53 -13.50
C GLY A 147 12.41 7.71 -14.78
N SER A 148 11.32 6.99 -15.01
CA SER A 148 11.14 6.12 -16.19
C SER A 148 10.70 6.87 -17.45
N GLY A 149 10.14 8.06 -17.30
CA GLY A 149 9.51 8.78 -18.41
C GLY A 149 8.12 8.25 -18.78
N THR A 150 7.65 7.19 -18.11
CA THR A 150 6.32 6.59 -18.33
C THR A 150 5.34 7.19 -17.35
N THR A 151 4.18 7.66 -17.83
CA THR A 151 3.13 8.22 -16.98
C THR A 151 2.00 7.22 -16.76
N MET A 152 1.40 7.30 -15.56
CA MET A 152 0.24 6.53 -15.18
C MET A 152 -0.83 7.49 -14.65
N ARG A 153 -2.07 7.32 -15.08
CA ARG A 153 -3.16 8.12 -14.56
C ARG A 153 -3.71 7.45 -13.30
N CYS A 154 -3.65 8.17 -12.18
CA CYS A 154 -4.07 7.68 -10.87
C CYS A 154 -5.15 8.58 -10.28
N ASN A 155 -6.03 7.98 -9.49
CA ASN A 155 -6.97 8.73 -8.67
C ASN A 155 -6.25 9.24 -7.42
N ASP A 156 -6.69 10.39 -6.92
CA ASP A 156 -6.24 10.95 -5.66
C ASP A 156 -7.37 10.79 -4.64
N TRP A 157 -7.19 9.87 -3.71
CA TRP A 157 -8.11 9.63 -2.60
C TRP A 157 -7.49 10.16 -1.32
N ARG A 158 -8.29 10.81 -0.49
CA ARG A 158 -7.81 11.42 0.77
C ARG A 158 -8.64 10.96 1.95
N PHE A 159 -7.96 10.65 3.06
CA PHE A 159 -8.58 10.30 4.32
C PHE A 159 -8.14 11.30 5.40
N ASP A 160 -9.10 11.84 6.16
CA ASP A 160 -8.84 12.78 7.25
C ASP A 160 -8.70 12.01 8.56
N LEU A 161 -7.47 11.95 9.08
CA LEU A 161 -7.17 11.23 10.32
C LEU A 161 -7.80 11.89 11.55
N PHE A 162 -8.11 13.18 11.46
CA PHE A 162 -8.65 13.96 12.59
C PHE A 162 -10.16 14.22 12.46
N GLY A 163 -10.73 13.81 11.36
CA GLY A 163 -12.13 14.02 11.04
C GLY A 163 -13.15 13.07 11.66
#